data_da6d8c5323262c993d88e6a4b3116006
#
_entry.id   da6d8c5323262c993d88e6a4b3116006
#
_cell.length_a   1.000
_cell.length_b   1.000
_cell.length_c   1.000
_cell.angle_alpha   90.00
_cell.angle_beta   90.00
_cell.angle_gamma   90.00
#
_symmetry.space_group_name_H-M   'P 1'
#
loop_
_entity.id
_entity.type
_entity.pdbx_description
1 polymer ?
#
loop_
_entity_poly.entity_id
_entity_poly.type
_entity_poly.pdbx_seq_one_letter_code
_entity_poly.pdbx_strand_id
1 'polypeptide(L)'
;MQEEITRLVQGLDDSALRFIEACVRHEREARNAPQPPPSPHPGGRFTVPENVRHLTSEQLDAVSKAFLDWYRASASTTQSRSRGRLWLVFLLIRYGALRLGEALALDDRTDLDFTRSVVIVRGQNLREIQFPETIMTEIRQVLESPLMFGLRGEVLHLDQGYVRRIFYERAKDAELPKELLSPRVIRHSRGIELLRGDVPLKIVQQFLGQQSPTLTASYLHFSREDAQKIVHSHIRREAMKKTSARNAFTGTINRIKRGDLLVEVEILTSTGLQVVSVITAESADNLELREGINTTATIKAPWVIISTGDAPTSARNHFSGKVQSVQLGEVEAEVIVTLDEGTTVCAVITSQSARVLKLEPGKPVSVLFKAFAVVLGM
;
A
#
# COMPACT_ATOMS: atom_id res chain seq x y z
N MET A 1 2.20 -1.55 35.64
CA MET A 1 1.61 -2.16 34.43
C MET A 1 1.41 -3.68 34.56
N GLN A 2 2.42 -4.52 34.83
CA GLN A 2 2.20 -5.96 35.04
C GLN A 2 1.34 -6.29 36.27
N GLU A 3 1.56 -5.65 37.41
CA GLU A 3 0.76 -5.82 38.63
C GLU A 3 -0.68 -5.33 38.47
N GLU A 4 -0.91 -4.29 37.70
CA GLU A 4 -2.24 -3.74 37.40
C GLU A 4 -3.05 -4.69 36.50
N ILE A 5 -2.40 -5.26 35.50
CA ILE A 5 -3.00 -6.27 34.61
C ILE A 5 -3.32 -7.53 35.41
N THR A 6 -2.45 -7.97 36.32
CA THR A 6 -2.68 -9.14 37.18
C THR A 6 -3.89 -8.94 38.08
N ARG A 7 -4.07 -7.74 38.68
CA ARG A 7 -5.25 -7.42 39.50
C ARG A 7 -6.55 -7.39 38.68
N LEU A 8 -6.51 -6.84 37.48
CA LEU A 8 -7.67 -6.83 36.57
C LEU A 8 -8.11 -8.24 36.18
N VAL A 9 -7.13 -9.14 35.91
CA VAL A 9 -7.40 -10.51 35.50
C VAL A 9 -7.92 -11.35 36.68
N GLN A 10 -7.48 -11.12 37.90
CA GLN A 10 -7.91 -11.86 39.11
C GLN A 10 -9.39 -11.59 39.49
N GLY A 11 -10.00 -10.54 38.97
CA GLY A 11 -11.41 -10.19 39.22
C GLY A 11 -12.39 -10.69 38.14
N LEU A 12 -11.93 -11.41 37.13
CA LEU A 12 -12.74 -11.87 36.00
C LEU A 12 -13.27 -13.28 36.22
N ASP A 13 -14.48 -13.55 35.76
CA ASP A 13 -15.04 -14.87 35.71
C ASP A 13 -14.46 -15.73 34.57
N ASP A 14 -14.69 -17.04 34.62
CA ASP A 14 -14.19 -17.99 33.62
C ASP A 14 -14.63 -17.67 32.17
N SER A 15 -15.77 -17.03 32.00
CA SER A 15 -16.29 -16.62 30.68
C SER A 15 -15.50 -15.44 30.11
N ALA A 16 -15.23 -14.44 30.96
CA ALA A 16 -14.42 -13.29 30.59
C ALA A 16 -12.95 -13.66 30.33
N LEU A 17 -12.39 -14.60 31.11
CA LEU A 17 -11.05 -15.11 30.89
C LEU A 17 -10.91 -15.84 29.54
N ARG A 18 -11.88 -16.69 29.17
CA ARG A 18 -11.89 -17.35 27.86
C ARG A 18 -12.05 -16.36 26.70
N PHE A 19 -12.84 -15.31 26.90
CA PHE A 19 -12.97 -14.23 25.90
C PHE A 19 -11.65 -13.48 25.71
N ILE A 20 -10.95 -13.13 26.78
CA ILE A 20 -9.64 -12.47 26.72
C ILE A 20 -8.60 -13.37 26.07
N GLU A 21 -8.58 -14.67 26.41
CA GLU A 21 -7.67 -15.62 25.74
C GLU A 21 -7.95 -15.73 24.24
N ALA A 22 -9.24 -15.75 23.84
CA ALA A 22 -9.60 -15.74 22.43
C ALA A 22 -9.18 -14.45 21.72
N CYS A 23 -9.36 -13.29 22.35
CA CYS A 23 -8.91 -12.00 21.82
C CYS A 23 -7.39 -11.93 21.69
N VAL A 24 -6.64 -12.37 22.72
CA VAL A 24 -5.17 -12.41 22.69
C VAL A 24 -4.67 -13.37 21.62
N ARG A 25 -5.32 -14.53 21.47
CA ARG A 25 -5.00 -15.49 20.40
C ARG A 25 -5.22 -14.87 19.03
N HIS A 26 -6.39 -14.28 18.81
CA HIS A 26 -6.75 -13.61 17.56
C HIS A 26 -5.77 -12.48 17.23
N GLU A 27 -5.41 -11.66 18.22
CA GLU A 27 -4.44 -10.57 18.05
C GLU A 27 -3.01 -11.10 17.76
N ARG A 28 -2.60 -12.20 18.39
CA ARG A 28 -1.33 -12.87 18.07
C ARG A 28 -1.34 -13.48 16.68
N GLU A 29 -2.45 -14.11 16.28
CA GLU A 29 -2.63 -14.63 14.93
C GLU A 29 -2.63 -13.49 13.88
N ALA A 30 -3.27 -12.36 14.18
CA ALA A 30 -3.27 -11.17 13.32
C ALA A 30 -1.88 -10.52 13.21
N ARG A 31 -1.10 -10.49 14.31
CA ARG A 31 0.28 -9.98 14.30
C ARG A 31 1.26 -10.95 13.63
N ASN A 32 1.00 -12.25 13.73
CA ASN A 32 1.81 -13.31 13.11
C ASN A 32 1.26 -13.73 11.74
N ALA A 33 0.08 -13.24 11.34
CA ALA A 33 -0.37 -13.43 9.97
C ALA A 33 0.68 -12.81 9.04
N PRO A 34 1.24 -13.57 8.08
CA PRO A 34 2.18 -13.02 7.13
C PRO A 34 1.48 -11.85 6.46
N GLN A 35 1.98 -10.63 6.71
CA GLN A 35 1.50 -9.47 5.97
C GLN A 35 1.64 -9.84 4.50
N PRO A 36 0.57 -9.71 3.68
CA PRO A 36 0.72 -9.93 2.26
C PRO A 36 1.90 -9.08 1.82
N PRO A 37 2.83 -9.64 1.01
CA PRO A 37 3.98 -8.88 0.54
C PRO A 37 3.45 -7.54 0.02
N PRO A 38 4.10 -6.41 0.36
CA PRO A 38 3.60 -5.11 -0.07
C PRO A 38 3.35 -5.22 -1.55
N SER A 39 2.07 -5.15 -1.92
CA SER A 39 1.68 -5.22 -3.33
C SER A 39 2.57 -4.21 -4.01
N PRO A 40 3.30 -4.53 -5.09
CA PRO A 40 3.94 -3.50 -5.87
C PRO A 40 2.80 -2.62 -6.37
N HIS A 41 2.54 -1.54 -5.61
CA HIS A 41 1.44 -0.64 -5.90
C HIS A 41 1.64 -0.10 -7.31
N PRO A 42 0.69 -0.26 -8.23
CA PRO A 42 0.72 0.46 -9.49
C PRO A 42 0.88 1.96 -9.25
N GLY A 43 0.48 2.44 -8.07
CA GLY A 43 0.65 3.80 -7.61
C GLY A 43 2.08 4.33 -7.54
N GLY A 44 3.11 3.49 -7.42
CA GLY A 44 4.52 3.90 -7.55
C GLY A 44 5.03 3.94 -8.99
N ARG A 45 4.22 3.53 -9.97
CA ARG A 45 4.63 3.33 -11.36
C ARG A 45 4.12 4.37 -12.34
N PHE A 46 3.34 5.35 -11.90
CA PHE A 46 2.98 6.46 -12.75
C PHE A 46 3.70 7.74 -12.34
N THR A 47 4.04 8.57 -13.30
CA THR A 47 4.57 9.90 -13.07
C THR A 47 3.42 10.91 -13.12
N VAL A 48 3.49 11.90 -12.23
CA VAL A 48 2.55 13.03 -12.28
C VAL A 48 3.13 14.05 -13.27
N PRO A 49 2.36 14.52 -14.26
CA PRO A 49 2.86 15.52 -15.20
C PRO A 49 3.36 16.79 -14.51
N GLU A 50 4.43 17.40 -15.03
CA GLU A 50 5.07 18.59 -14.45
C GLU A 50 4.13 19.78 -14.30
N ASN A 51 3.11 19.89 -15.15
CA ASN A 51 2.08 20.93 -15.07
C ASN A 51 1.09 20.72 -13.92
N VAL A 52 1.11 19.55 -13.25
CA VAL A 52 0.27 19.25 -12.08
C VAL A 52 1.06 19.48 -10.80
N ARG A 53 0.89 20.65 -10.21
CA ARG A 53 1.51 20.97 -8.91
C ARG A 53 0.90 20.07 -7.83
N HIS A 54 1.76 19.36 -7.13
CA HIS A 54 1.39 18.49 -6.01
C HIS A 54 2.52 18.41 -4.98
N LEU A 55 2.19 17.93 -3.79
CA LEU A 55 3.12 17.65 -2.70
C LEU A 55 3.31 16.14 -2.57
N THR A 56 4.51 15.71 -2.19
CA THR A 56 4.75 14.31 -1.77
C THR A 56 4.09 14.03 -0.44
N SER A 57 3.97 12.76 -0.04
CA SER A 57 3.41 12.38 1.28
C SER A 57 4.22 13.00 2.43
N GLU A 58 5.55 12.98 2.34
CA GLU A 58 6.45 13.61 3.32
C GLU A 58 6.22 15.11 3.44
N GLN A 59 6.07 15.80 2.30
CA GLN A 59 5.76 17.23 2.27
C GLN A 59 4.38 17.54 2.85
N LEU A 60 3.37 16.69 2.59
CA LEU A 60 2.04 16.82 3.18
C LEU A 60 2.05 16.63 4.69
N ASP A 61 2.88 15.72 5.21
CA ASP A 61 3.06 15.51 6.64
C ASP A 61 3.78 16.69 7.29
N ALA A 62 4.80 17.25 6.64
CA ALA A 62 5.48 18.47 7.08
C ALA A 62 4.51 19.66 7.15
N VAL A 63 3.64 19.82 6.15
CA VAL A 63 2.59 20.85 6.14
C VAL A 63 1.58 20.62 7.26
N SER A 64 1.14 19.38 7.48
CA SER A 64 0.20 19.04 8.55
C SER A 64 0.78 19.38 9.92
N LYS A 65 2.07 19.07 10.13
CA LYS A 65 2.80 19.42 11.34
C LYS A 65 2.91 20.94 11.51
N ALA A 66 3.29 21.68 10.46
CA ALA A 66 3.41 23.13 10.50
C ALA A 66 2.07 23.83 10.88
N PHE A 67 0.93 23.36 10.35
CA PHE A 67 -0.38 23.86 10.73
C PHE A 67 -0.75 23.53 12.18
N LEU A 68 -0.48 22.31 12.62
CA LEU A 68 -0.77 21.87 13.99
C LEU A 68 0.06 22.64 15.02
N ASP A 69 1.38 22.76 14.77
CA ASP A 69 2.30 23.48 15.64
C ASP A 69 1.92 24.97 15.72
N TRP A 70 1.56 25.58 14.58
CA TRP A 70 1.06 26.95 14.56
C TRP A 70 -0.26 27.12 15.35
N TYR A 71 -1.19 26.17 15.26
CA TYR A 71 -2.42 26.18 16.04
C TYR A 71 -2.11 26.09 17.54
N ARG A 72 -1.26 25.15 17.94
CA ARG A 72 -0.88 24.91 19.33
C ARG A 72 -0.10 26.08 19.96
N ALA A 73 0.71 26.77 19.15
CA ALA A 73 1.48 27.95 19.59
C ALA A 73 0.64 29.23 19.73
N SER A 74 -0.67 29.12 19.94
CA SER A 74 -1.57 30.25 20.13
C SER A 74 -1.34 30.91 21.48
N ALA A 75 -1.06 32.20 21.49
CA ALA A 75 -0.76 32.97 22.71
C ALA A 75 -1.99 33.56 23.41
N SER A 76 -3.17 33.58 22.77
CA SER A 76 -4.41 34.12 23.32
C SER A 76 -5.63 33.31 22.87
N THR A 77 -6.74 33.43 23.61
CA THR A 77 -8.02 32.78 23.30
C THR A 77 -8.56 33.17 21.92
N THR A 78 -8.38 34.43 21.50
CA THR A 78 -8.78 34.91 20.16
C THR A 78 -7.97 34.28 19.09
N GLN A 79 -6.65 34.14 19.27
CA GLN A 79 -5.77 33.44 18.32
C GLN A 79 -6.12 31.96 18.27
N SER A 80 -6.29 31.30 19.39
CA SER A 80 -6.66 29.86 19.44
C SER A 80 -7.97 29.60 18.70
N ARG A 81 -8.98 30.47 18.88
CA ARG A 81 -10.23 30.39 18.12
C ARG A 81 -10.01 30.54 16.61
N SER A 82 -9.30 31.57 16.18
CA SER A 82 -9.04 31.82 14.75
C SER A 82 -8.21 30.74 14.11
N ARG A 83 -7.13 30.31 14.77
CA ARG A 83 -6.23 29.27 14.26
C ARG A 83 -6.89 27.90 14.29
N GLY A 84 -7.71 27.59 15.29
CA GLY A 84 -8.49 26.34 15.35
C GLY A 84 -9.47 26.21 14.18
N ARG A 85 -10.16 27.29 13.80
CA ARG A 85 -11.02 27.31 12.61
C ARG A 85 -10.25 27.01 11.33
N LEU A 86 -9.05 27.59 11.18
CA LEU A 86 -8.17 27.36 10.03
C LEU A 86 -7.59 25.95 10.02
N TRP A 87 -7.28 25.38 11.19
CA TRP A 87 -6.87 24.00 11.34
C TRP A 87 -7.97 23.04 10.89
N LEU A 88 -9.22 23.27 11.28
CA LEU A 88 -10.37 22.48 10.80
C LEU A 88 -10.51 22.54 9.28
N VAL A 89 -10.41 23.71 8.66
CA VAL A 89 -10.45 23.87 7.21
C VAL A 89 -9.30 23.10 6.55
N PHE A 90 -8.10 23.16 7.13
CA PHE A 90 -6.95 22.39 6.62
C PHE A 90 -7.21 20.90 6.67
N LEU A 91 -7.69 20.35 7.79
CA LEU A 91 -7.99 18.91 7.93
C LEU A 91 -9.03 18.45 6.91
N LEU A 92 -10.07 19.23 6.69
CA LEU A 92 -11.11 18.93 5.71
C LEU A 92 -10.56 18.85 4.28
N ILE A 93 -9.66 19.77 3.91
CA ILE A 93 -9.03 19.77 2.58
C ILE A 93 -7.98 18.67 2.48
N ARG A 94 -7.16 18.46 3.50
CA ARG A 94 -6.06 17.48 3.51
C ARG A 94 -6.56 16.04 3.41
N TYR A 95 -7.56 15.68 4.21
CA TYR A 95 -8.05 14.31 4.29
C TYR A 95 -9.27 14.05 3.41
N GLY A 96 -10.16 15.01 3.28
CA GLY A 96 -11.38 14.89 2.48
C GLY A 96 -11.24 15.42 1.05
N ALA A 97 -10.12 16.03 0.71
CA ALA A 97 -9.91 16.68 -0.59
C ALA A 97 -11.06 17.62 -1.00
N LEU A 98 -11.67 18.34 -0.05
CA LEU A 98 -12.71 19.29 -0.32
C LEU A 98 -12.17 20.47 -1.13
N ARG A 99 -13.01 21.07 -1.96
CA ARG A 99 -12.72 22.41 -2.50
C ARG A 99 -12.78 23.41 -1.35
N LEU A 100 -12.00 24.49 -1.42
CA LEU A 100 -12.04 25.52 -0.37
C LEU A 100 -13.48 26.01 -0.11
N GLY A 101 -14.22 26.31 -1.18
CA GLY A 101 -15.62 26.73 -1.04
C GLY A 101 -16.54 25.68 -0.43
N GLU A 102 -16.31 24.39 -0.70
CA GLU A 102 -17.04 23.29 -0.08
C GLU A 102 -16.75 23.22 1.43
N ALA A 103 -15.46 23.29 1.82
CA ALA A 103 -15.07 23.26 3.22
C ALA A 103 -15.61 24.45 4.03
N LEU A 104 -15.68 25.62 3.41
CA LEU A 104 -16.20 26.84 4.08
C LEU A 104 -17.74 26.93 4.12
N ALA A 105 -18.43 26.12 3.30
CA ALA A 105 -19.88 26.07 3.27
C ALA A 105 -20.48 24.97 4.15
N LEU A 106 -19.66 24.14 4.81
CA LEU A 106 -20.14 23.09 5.72
C LEU A 106 -20.75 23.67 6.99
N ASP A 107 -21.89 23.14 7.38
CA ASP A 107 -22.47 23.35 8.70
C ASP A 107 -21.91 22.29 9.66
N ASP A 108 -21.14 22.74 10.67
CA ASP A 108 -20.49 21.86 11.64
C ASP A 108 -21.48 21.09 12.55
N ARG A 109 -22.78 21.39 12.49
CA ARG A 109 -23.84 20.69 13.25
C ARG A 109 -24.45 19.51 12.46
N THR A 110 -24.56 19.65 11.13
CA THR A 110 -25.36 18.74 10.30
C THR A 110 -24.55 17.97 9.27
N ASP A 111 -23.36 18.46 8.90
CA ASP A 111 -22.57 17.91 7.82
C ASP A 111 -21.42 17.03 8.29
N LEU A 112 -21.22 16.90 9.61
CA LEU A 112 -20.20 16.07 10.23
C LEU A 112 -20.84 14.93 11.03
N ASP A 113 -20.81 13.71 10.47
CA ASP A 113 -21.28 12.51 11.16
C ASP A 113 -20.09 11.84 11.88
N PHE A 114 -19.95 12.12 13.16
CA PHE A 114 -18.87 11.58 13.99
C PHE A 114 -19.04 10.09 14.32
N THR A 115 -20.26 9.57 14.24
CA THR A 115 -20.52 8.14 14.50
C THR A 115 -20.03 7.29 13.34
N ARG A 116 -20.27 7.74 12.11
CA ARG A 116 -19.84 7.06 10.89
C ARG A 116 -18.47 7.53 10.38
N SER A 117 -17.88 8.55 11.03
CA SER A 117 -16.66 9.24 10.55
C SER A 117 -16.79 9.75 9.12
N VAL A 118 -17.91 10.39 8.80
CA VAL A 118 -18.27 10.87 7.46
C VAL A 118 -18.48 12.37 7.44
N VAL A 119 -18.01 13.01 6.36
CA VAL A 119 -18.32 14.41 6.04
C VAL A 119 -19.26 14.45 4.84
N ILE A 120 -20.39 15.14 4.96
CA ILE A 120 -21.42 15.28 3.93
C ILE A 120 -21.21 16.59 3.20
N VAL A 121 -20.80 16.51 1.94
CA VAL A 121 -20.64 17.69 1.07
C VAL A 121 -21.93 17.91 0.30
N ARG A 122 -22.64 19.00 0.59
CA ARG A 122 -23.92 19.36 -0.03
C ARG A 122 -23.72 20.13 -1.36
N GLY A 123 -24.81 20.38 -2.08
CA GLY A 123 -24.84 21.16 -3.31
C GLY A 123 -24.78 20.31 -4.58
N GLN A 124 -24.26 20.88 -5.66
CA GLN A 124 -24.24 20.23 -7.00
C GLN A 124 -23.49 18.89 -7.06
N ASN A 125 -22.55 18.67 -6.14
CA ASN A 125 -21.74 17.46 -6.06
C ASN A 125 -21.96 16.78 -4.68
N LEU A 126 -23.23 16.51 -4.37
CA LEU A 126 -23.59 15.79 -3.12
C LEU A 126 -22.80 14.48 -3.02
N ARG A 127 -22.07 14.32 -1.94
CA ARG A 127 -21.30 13.12 -1.65
C ARG A 127 -20.99 13.00 -0.17
N GLU A 128 -20.84 11.77 0.28
CA GLU A 128 -20.29 11.42 1.59
C GLU A 128 -18.81 11.08 1.43
N ILE A 129 -17.99 11.61 2.32
CA ILE A 129 -16.55 11.40 2.33
C ILE A 129 -16.18 10.74 3.64
N GLN A 130 -15.63 9.52 3.57
CA GLN A 130 -15.10 8.80 4.72
C GLN A 130 -13.78 9.43 5.18
N PHE A 131 -13.67 9.70 6.46
CA PHE A 131 -12.47 10.21 7.11
C PHE A 131 -11.85 9.15 8.04
N PRO A 132 -10.52 9.22 8.29
CA PRO A 132 -9.92 8.44 9.38
C PRO A 132 -10.54 8.82 10.73
N GLU A 133 -10.82 7.83 11.56
CA GLU A 133 -11.44 8.05 12.89
C GLU A 133 -10.61 8.99 13.77
N THR A 134 -9.28 8.88 13.68
CA THR A 134 -8.35 9.75 14.41
C THR A 134 -8.53 11.22 14.03
N ILE A 135 -8.72 11.51 12.76
CA ILE A 135 -8.94 12.87 12.25
C ILE A 135 -10.32 13.39 12.63
N MET A 136 -11.35 12.55 12.55
CA MET A 136 -12.70 12.92 13.01
C MET A 136 -12.73 13.20 14.52
N THR A 137 -11.97 12.44 15.30
CA THR A 137 -11.81 12.69 16.73
C THR A 137 -11.13 14.04 16.98
N GLU A 138 -10.09 14.37 16.23
CA GLU A 138 -9.40 15.67 16.34
C GLU A 138 -10.33 16.83 15.94
N ILE A 139 -11.08 16.69 14.84
CA ILE A 139 -12.10 17.67 14.43
C ILE A 139 -13.11 17.89 15.56
N ARG A 140 -13.62 16.80 16.14
CA ARG A 140 -14.56 16.86 17.27
C ARG A 140 -13.98 17.61 18.46
N GLN A 141 -12.76 17.29 18.87
CA GLN A 141 -12.08 17.95 20.00
C GLN A 141 -11.96 19.46 19.81
N VAL A 142 -11.61 19.91 18.61
CA VAL A 142 -11.53 21.35 18.30
C VAL A 142 -12.92 22.00 18.35
N LEU A 143 -13.94 21.36 17.80
CA LEU A 143 -15.31 21.87 17.76
C LEU A 143 -15.96 21.91 19.15
N GLU A 144 -15.69 20.94 20.03
CA GLU A 144 -16.20 20.86 21.40
C GLU A 144 -15.44 21.77 22.36
N SER A 145 -14.36 22.41 21.91
CA SER A 145 -13.67 23.41 22.70
C SER A 145 -14.62 24.58 23.09
N PRO A 146 -14.59 25.06 24.34
CA PRO A 146 -15.38 26.21 24.76
C PRO A 146 -15.20 27.43 23.86
N LEU A 147 -14.08 27.58 23.21
CA LEU A 147 -13.79 28.66 22.28
C LEU A 147 -14.70 28.69 21.04
N MET A 148 -15.30 27.54 20.67
CA MET A 148 -16.14 27.39 19.47
C MET A 148 -17.66 27.50 19.77
N PHE A 149 -18.11 27.46 21.03
CA PHE A 149 -19.54 27.40 21.37
C PHE A 149 -20.35 28.52 20.74
N GLY A 150 -19.86 29.75 20.75
CA GLY A 150 -20.57 30.90 20.17
C GLY A 150 -20.57 30.95 18.63
N LEU A 151 -19.91 29.99 17.96
CA LEU A 151 -19.77 29.91 16.49
C LEU A 151 -20.42 28.65 15.90
N ARG A 152 -21.05 27.80 16.71
CA ARG A 152 -21.62 26.53 16.24
C ARG A 152 -22.65 26.77 15.14
N GLY A 153 -22.47 26.04 14.01
CA GLY A 153 -23.20 26.25 12.75
C GLY A 153 -22.45 27.14 11.75
N GLU A 154 -21.50 27.96 12.23
CA GLU A 154 -20.74 28.92 11.42
C GLU A 154 -19.23 28.84 11.66
N VAL A 155 -18.75 27.78 12.34
CA VAL A 155 -17.32 27.63 12.66
C VAL A 155 -16.45 27.68 11.42
N LEU A 156 -16.92 27.09 10.33
CA LEU A 156 -16.20 27.00 9.06
C LEU A 156 -16.45 28.17 8.11
N HIS A 157 -17.38 29.09 8.40
CA HIS A 157 -17.67 30.25 7.58
C HIS A 157 -16.56 31.31 7.72
N LEU A 158 -15.55 31.22 6.84
CA LEU A 158 -14.40 32.14 6.78
C LEU A 158 -14.31 32.79 5.39
N ASP A 159 -13.66 33.94 5.33
CA ASP A 159 -13.33 34.58 4.07
C ASP A 159 -12.28 33.76 3.30
N GLN A 160 -12.57 33.46 2.03
CA GLN A 160 -11.69 32.64 1.19
C GLN A 160 -10.32 33.25 0.96
N GLY A 161 -10.25 34.60 0.82
CA GLY A 161 -9.00 35.32 0.63
C GLY A 161 -8.12 35.23 1.87
N TYR A 162 -8.72 35.38 3.05
CA TYR A 162 -8.05 35.21 4.33
C TYR A 162 -7.47 33.78 4.46
N VAL A 163 -8.27 32.74 4.21
CA VAL A 163 -7.80 31.37 4.29
C VAL A 163 -6.64 31.11 3.34
N ARG A 164 -6.74 31.54 2.06
CA ARG A 164 -5.64 31.38 1.09
C ARG A 164 -4.35 32.05 1.55
N ARG A 165 -4.45 33.27 2.11
CA ARG A 165 -3.29 34.00 2.64
C ARG A 165 -2.60 33.20 3.74
N ILE A 166 -3.35 32.68 4.71
CA ILE A 166 -2.80 31.87 5.82
C ILE A 166 -2.13 30.60 5.29
N PHE A 167 -2.75 29.92 4.31
CA PHE A 167 -2.11 28.73 3.68
C PHE A 167 -0.75 29.10 3.07
N TYR A 168 -0.65 30.21 2.35
CA TYR A 168 0.63 30.67 1.78
C TYR A 168 1.65 31.07 2.85
N GLU A 169 1.21 31.64 3.97
CA GLU A 169 2.11 31.99 5.08
C GLU A 169 2.72 30.76 5.73
N ARG A 170 1.95 29.67 5.83
CA ARG A 170 2.42 28.39 6.44
C ARG A 170 3.45 27.66 5.56
N ALA A 171 3.63 28.04 4.31
CA ALA A 171 4.67 27.48 3.44
C ALA A 171 6.08 27.65 4.02
N LYS A 172 6.34 28.78 4.68
CA LYS A 172 7.64 29.03 5.32
C LYS A 172 7.91 28.05 6.46
N ASP A 173 6.89 27.73 7.27
CA ASP A 173 7.03 26.85 8.41
C ASP A 173 7.22 25.38 7.99
N ALA A 174 6.79 25.05 6.78
CA ALA A 174 6.97 23.74 6.15
C ALA A 174 8.20 23.68 5.22
N GLU A 175 8.99 24.76 5.13
CA GLU A 175 10.16 24.88 4.25
C GLU A 175 9.86 24.61 2.76
N LEU A 176 8.66 25.02 2.31
CA LEU A 176 8.16 24.77 0.96
C LEU A 176 8.02 26.06 0.14
N PRO A 177 8.12 25.99 -1.20
CA PRO A 177 7.77 27.08 -2.07
C PRO A 177 6.30 27.52 -1.85
N LYS A 178 6.06 28.82 -1.77
CA LYS A 178 4.73 29.39 -1.52
C LYS A 178 3.67 28.91 -2.50
N GLU A 179 4.07 28.70 -3.76
CA GLU A 179 3.21 28.27 -4.86
C GLU A 179 2.64 26.84 -4.67
N LEU A 180 3.31 26.02 -3.86
CA LEU A 180 2.88 24.65 -3.56
C LEU A 180 1.89 24.59 -2.39
N LEU A 181 1.77 25.64 -1.58
CA LEU A 181 0.88 25.61 -0.42
C LEU A 181 -0.44 26.37 -0.66
N SER A 182 -1.21 25.89 -1.59
CA SER A 182 -2.58 26.35 -1.81
C SER A 182 -3.60 25.23 -1.50
N PRO A 183 -4.83 25.57 -1.10
CA PRO A 183 -5.91 24.58 -0.90
C PRO A 183 -6.10 23.65 -2.08
N ARG A 184 -5.92 24.17 -3.30
CA ARG A 184 -6.02 23.40 -4.54
C ARG A 184 -4.90 22.36 -4.67
N VAL A 185 -3.66 22.74 -4.38
CA VAL A 185 -2.51 21.83 -4.45
C VAL A 185 -2.65 20.70 -3.41
N ILE A 186 -3.02 21.01 -2.18
CA ILE A 186 -3.26 19.99 -1.13
C ILE A 186 -4.34 19.00 -1.55
N ARG A 187 -5.44 19.50 -2.13
CA ARG A 187 -6.51 18.64 -2.68
C ARG A 187 -6.01 17.76 -3.81
N HIS A 188 -5.22 18.28 -4.76
CA HIS A 188 -4.61 17.49 -5.86
C HIS A 188 -3.69 16.41 -5.31
N SER A 189 -2.86 16.77 -4.32
CA SER A 189 -1.96 15.82 -3.67
C SER A 189 -2.71 14.67 -3.01
N ARG A 190 -3.86 14.94 -2.35
CA ARG A 190 -4.71 13.88 -1.79
C ARG A 190 -5.29 12.98 -2.87
N GLY A 191 -5.71 13.51 -4.00
CA GLY A 191 -6.15 12.72 -5.14
C GLY A 191 -5.05 11.80 -5.68
N ILE A 192 -3.83 12.31 -5.78
CA ILE A 192 -2.64 11.55 -6.20
C ILE A 192 -2.28 10.47 -5.17
N GLU A 193 -2.34 10.77 -3.86
CA GLU A 193 -2.14 9.77 -2.80
C GLU A 193 -3.14 8.60 -2.93
N LEU A 194 -4.41 8.90 -3.14
CA LEU A 194 -5.45 7.86 -3.31
C LEU A 194 -5.17 7.00 -4.54
N LEU A 195 -4.77 7.61 -5.67
CA LEU A 195 -4.39 6.86 -6.87
C LEU A 195 -3.14 6.00 -6.65
N ARG A 196 -2.15 6.51 -5.89
CA ARG A 196 -0.96 5.74 -5.49
C ARG A 196 -1.28 4.63 -4.48
N GLY A 197 -2.36 4.78 -3.72
CA GLY A 197 -2.92 3.77 -2.83
C GLY A 197 -3.87 2.78 -3.49
N ASP A 198 -3.81 2.63 -4.82
CA ASP A 198 -4.61 1.67 -5.61
C ASP A 198 -6.13 1.92 -5.60
N VAL A 199 -6.57 3.10 -5.18
CA VAL A 199 -7.99 3.47 -5.29
C VAL A 199 -8.33 3.67 -6.77
N PRO A 200 -9.35 2.97 -7.33
CA PRO A 200 -9.70 3.09 -8.74
C PRO A 200 -10.01 4.53 -9.15
N LEU A 201 -9.56 4.92 -10.35
CA LEU A 201 -9.71 6.27 -10.89
C LEU A 201 -11.14 6.83 -10.76
N LYS A 202 -12.14 6.00 -11.03
CA LYS A 202 -13.56 6.37 -10.95
C LYS A 202 -13.97 6.71 -9.50
N ILE A 203 -13.47 5.99 -8.54
CA ILE A 203 -13.72 6.23 -7.11
C ILE A 203 -13.03 7.52 -6.66
N VAL A 204 -11.78 7.75 -7.09
CA VAL A 204 -11.06 9.02 -6.80
C VAL A 204 -11.79 10.21 -7.45
N GLN A 205 -12.31 10.06 -8.67
CA GLN A 205 -13.14 11.07 -9.32
C GLN A 205 -14.38 11.41 -8.48
N GLN A 206 -15.09 10.40 -7.99
CA GLN A 206 -16.28 10.59 -7.14
C GLN A 206 -15.89 11.24 -5.80
N PHE A 207 -14.83 10.76 -5.16
CA PHE A 207 -14.29 11.33 -3.92
C PHE A 207 -13.96 12.81 -4.07
N LEU A 208 -13.29 13.17 -5.15
CA LEU A 208 -12.98 14.57 -5.50
C LEU A 208 -14.22 15.38 -5.93
N GLY A 209 -15.36 14.78 -6.19
CA GLY A 209 -16.55 15.47 -6.74
C GLY A 209 -16.24 16.14 -8.09
N GLN A 210 -15.53 15.43 -8.98
CA GLN A 210 -15.23 15.89 -10.34
C GLN A 210 -16.24 15.31 -11.31
N GLN A 211 -16.83 16.14 -12.15
CA GLN A 211 -17.81 15.69 -13.15
C GLN A 211 -17.15 14.96 -14.32
N SER A 212 -15.95 15.36 -14.71
CA SER A 212 -15.20 14.77 -15.83
C SER A 212 -14.08 13.84 -15.36
N PRO A 213 -14.00 12.59 -15.85
CA PRO A 213 -12.86 11.70 -15.61
C PRO A 213 -11.53 12.27 -16.12
N THR A 214 -11.56 13.10 -17.16
CA THR A 214 -10.38 13.71 -17.78
C THR A 214 -9.54 14.51 -16.78
N LEU A 215 -10.19 15.19 -15.82
CA LEU A 215 -9.49 15.95 -14.80
C LEU A 215 -8.72 15.06 -13.80
N THR A 216 -9.27 13.90 -13.48
CA THR A 216 -8.57 12.94 -12.60
C THR A 216 -7.52 12.15 -13.39
N ALA A 217 -7.81 11.80 -14.64
CA ALA A 217 -6.88 11.13 -15.53
C ALA A 217 -5.64 11.99 -15.84
N SER A 218 -5.76 13.32 -15.81
CA SER A 218 -4.62 14.22 -16.00
C SER A 218 -3.54 14.13 -14.91
N TYR A 219 -3.81 13.46 -13.78
CA TYR A 219 -2.82 13.19 -12.74
C TYR A 219 -1.92 11.99 -13.07
N LEU A 220 -2.28 11.19 -14.07
CA LEU A 220 -1.62 9.95 -14.40
C LEU A 220 -0.91 10.06 -15.75
N HIS A 221 0.37 9.83 -15.75
CA HIS A 221 1.15 9.61 -16.94
C HIS A 221 1.84 8.27 -16.83
N PHE A 222 1.57 7.37 -17.77
CA PHE A 222 2.20 6.07 -17.87
C PHE A 222 3.11 6.02 -19.08
N SER A 223 4.38 5.66 -18.86
CA SER A 223 5.22 5.23 -19.97
C SER A 223 4.71 3.89 -20.52
N ARG A 224 5.12 3.54 -21.73
CA ARG A 224 4.77 2.24 -22.33
C ARG A 224 5.30 1.09 -21.49
N GLU A 225 6.49 1.24 -20.95
CA GLU A 225 7.17 0.27 -20.07
C GLU A 225 6.43 0.13 -18.73
N ASP A 226 5.94 1.23 -18.14
CA ASP A 226 5.18 1.19 -16.89
C ASP A 226 3.83 0.48 -17.08
N ALA A 227 3.15 0.76 -18.19
CA ALA A 227 1.90 0.08 -18.52
C ALA A 227 2.11 -1.44 -18.66
N GLN A 228 3.18 -1.87 -19.35
CA GLN A 228 3.54 -3.28 -19.48
C GLN A 228 3.83 -3.93 -18.12
N LYS A 229 4.62 -3.27 -17.25
CA LYS A 229 4.93 -3.76 -15.90
C LYS A 229 3.67 -3.92 -15.04
N ILE A 230 2.71 -3.01 -15.15
CA ILE A 230 1.44 -3.08 -14.40
C ILE A 230 0.63 -4.29 -14.86
N VAL A 231 0.44 -4.46 -16.17
CA VAL A 231 -0.30 -5.61 -16.74
C VAL A 231 0.39 -6.92 -16.34
N HIS A 232 1.71 -7.00 -16.48
CA HIS A 232 2.48 -8.19 -16.11
C HIS A 232 2.33 -8.54 -14.62
N SER A 233 2.40 -7.54 -13.72
CA SER A 233 2.22 -7.78 -12.28
C SER A 233 0.80 -8.24 -11.93
N HIS A 234 -0.20 -7.79 -12.70
CA HIS A 234 -1.58 -8.24 -12.52
C HIS A 234 -1.79 -9.68 -12.94
N ILE A 235 -1.29 -10.06 -14.11
CA ILE A 235 -1.32 -11.45 -14.60
C ILE A 235 -0.62 -12.39 -13.63
N ARG A 236 0.55 -11.99 -13.12
CA ARG A 236 1.27 -12.75 -12.10
C ARG A 236 0.45 -12.96 -10.82
N ARG A 237 -0.27 -11.93 -10.35
CA ARG A 237 -1.15 -12.05 -9.17
C ARG A 237 -2.34 -12.98 -9.42
N GLU A 238 -2.92 -12.96 -10.60
CA GLU A 238 -4.00 -13.90 -10.97
C GLU A 238 -3.53 -15.34 -10.97
N ALA A 239 -2.36 -15.61 -11.53
CA ALA A 239 -1.74 -16.93 -11.50
C ALA A 239 -1.48 -17.41 -10.06
N MET A 240 -1.00 -16.53 -9.17
CA MET A 240 -0.77 -16.85 -7.77
C MET A 240 -2.07 -17.11 -6.98
N LYS A 241 -3.17 -16.43 -7.29
CA LYS A 241 -4.46 -16.63 -6.58
C LYS A 241 -5.08 -18.01 -6.82
N LYS A 242 -4.73 -18.69 -7.90
CA LYS A 242 -5.26 -20.01 -8.27
C LYS A 242 -4.46 -21.19 -7.69
N THR A 243 -3.32 -20.93 -7.07
CA THR A 243 -2.44 -21.97 -6.51
C THR A 243 -1.95 -21.61 -5.11
N SER A 244 -1.56 -22.60 -4.32
CA SER A 244 -0.86 -22.38 -3.04
C SER A 244 0.64 -22.05 -3.22
N ALA A 245 1.11 -21.94 -4.45
CA ALA A 245 2.49 -21.61 -4.77
C ALA A 245 2.72 -20.09 -4.62
N ARG A 246 3.79 -19.69 -3.93
CA ARG A 246 4.15 -18.28 -3.73
C ARG A 246 5.01 -17.70 -4.84
N ASN A 247 5.59 -18.57 -5.70
CA ASN A 247 6.42 -18.16 -6.82
C ASN A 247 5.71 -18.52 -8.13
N ALA A 248 5.59 -17.55 -9.02
CA ALA A 248 5.05 -17.74 -10.36
C ALA A 248 5.89 -16.98 -11.39
N PHE A 249 6.27 -17.69 -12.47
CA PHE A 249 7.04 -17.18 -13.57
C PHE A 249 6.21 -17.35 -14.85
N THR A 250 5.67 -16.25 -15.35
CA THR A 250 4.90 -16.26 -16.60
C THR A 250 5.82 -15.92 -17.76
N GLY A 251 5.77 -16.71 -18.80
CA GLY A 251 6.60 -16.52 -19.98
C GLY A 251 6.11 -17.32 -21.16
N THR A 252 6.83 -17.22 -22.26
CA THR A 252 6.58 -17.97 -23.49
C THR A 252 7.43 -19.24 -23.50
N ILE A 253 6.84 -20.36 -23.90
CA ILE A 253 7.58 -21.61 -24.09
C ILE A 253 8.55 -21.41 -25.25
N ASN A 254 9.84 -21.45 -24.92
CA ASN A 254 10.93 -21.27 -25.87
C ASN A 254 11.37 -22.62 -26.52
N ARG A 255 11.26 -23.70 -25.74
CA ARG A 255 11.69 -25.03 -26.19
C ARG A 255 10.94 -26.14 -25.48
N ILE A 256 10.58 -27.18 -26.22
CA ILE A 256 10.02 -28.43 -25.68
C ILE A 256 10.87 -29.60 -26.14
N LYS A 257 11.39 -30.38 -25.19
CA LYS A 257 12.09 -31.63 -25.46
C LYS A 257 11.27 -32.81 -24.94
N ARG A 258 10.74 -33.62 -25.85
CA ARG A 258 9.93 -34.80 -25.51
C ARG A 258 10.81 -36.04 -25.37
N GLY A 259 10.65 -36.76 -24.28
CA GLY A 259 11.08 -38.14 -24.07
C GLY A 259 9.87 -39.06 -24.00
N ASP A 260 10.11 -40.35 -23.77
CA ASP A 260 9.03 -41.36 -23.76
C ASP A 260 8.01 -41.17 -22.66
N LEU A 261 8.44 -40.77 -21.46
CA LEU A 261 7.59 -40.59 -20.26
C LEU A 261 7.51 -39.13 -19.77
N LEU A 262 8.56 -38.37 -20.07
CA LEU A 262 8.74 -37.01 -19.54
C LEU A 262 8.99 -36.00 -20.65
N VAL A 263 8.58 -34.78 -20.39
CA VAL A 263 8.78 -33.64 -21.29
C VAL A 263 9.47 -32.53 -20.51
N GLU A 264 10.60 -32.06 -21.01
CA GLU A 264 11.30 -30.88 -20.54
C GLU A 264 10.76 -29.67 -21.30
N VAL A 265 10.33 -28.65 -20.55
CA VAL A 265 9.77 -27.39 -21.07
C VAL A 265 10.63 -26.23 -20.58
N GLU A 266 11.17 -25.45 -21.49
CA GLU A 266 11.92 -24.24 -21.21
C GLU A 266 11.03 -23.03 -21.47
N ILE A 267 10.90 -22.17 -20.45
CA ILE A 267 10.05 -20.98 -20.47
C ILE A 267 10.92 -19.75 -20.35
N LEU A 268 10.78 -18.83 -21.27
CA LEU A 268 11.46 -17.54 -21.25
C LEU A 268 10.48 -16.46 -20.76
N THR A 269 10.79 -15.85 -19.63
CA THR A 269 9.98 -14.75 -19.08
C THR A 269 10.26 -13.45 -19.84
N SER A 270 9.38 -12.47 -19.70
CA SER A 270 9.56 -11.11 -20.27
C SER A 270 10.78 -10.37 -19.70
N THR A 271 11.29 -10.81 -18.54
CA THR A 271 12.50 -10.28 -17.91
C THR A 271 13.77 -10.98 -18.38
N GLY A 272 13.65 -11.98 -19.27
CA GLY A 272 14.78 -12.76 -19.78
C GLY A 272 15.17 -13.96 -18.92
N LEU A 273 14.41 -14.25 -17.84
CA LEU A 273 14.66 -15.41 -17.00
C LEU A 273 14.23 -16.69 -17.70
N GLN A 274 15.12 -17.68 -17.75
CA GLN A 274 14.82 -18.99 -18.32
C GLN A 274 14.49 -19.97 -17.21
N VAL A 275 13.25 -20.46 -17.17
CA VAL A 275 12.76 -21.43 -16.19
C VAL A 275 12.54 -22.78 -16.87
N VAL A 276 13.09 -23.84 -16.29
CA VAL A 276 12.97 -25.22 -16.80
C VAL A 276 12.01 -26.01 -15.92
N SER A 277 11.03 -26.64 -16.56
CA SER A 277 10.10 -27.59 -15.92
C SER A 277 10.23 -28.96 -16.58
N VAL A 278 10.06 -30.03 -15.78
CA VAL A 278 9.95 -31.41 -16.28
C VAL A 278 8.63 -31.98 -15.77
N ILE A 279 7.77 -32.34 -16.72
CA ILE A 279 6.43 -32.87 -16.46
C ILE A 279 6.21 -34.18 -17.20
N THR A 280 5.13 -34.90 -16.93
CA THR A 280 4.78 -36.11 -17.71
C THR A 280 4.33 -35.76 -19.13
N ALA A 281 4.54 -36.68 -20.07
CA ALA A 281 4.06 -36.53 -21.44
C ALA A 281 2.54 -36.31 -21.48
N GLU A 282 1.78 -37.06 -20.65
CA GLU A 282 0.34 -36.91 -20.49
C GLU A 282 -0.06 -35.49 -20.05
N SER A 283 0.67 -34.91 -19.06
CA SER A 283 0.41 -33.55 -18.60
C SER A 283 0.70 -32.51 -19.69
N ALA A 284 1.77 -32.71 -20.47
CA ALA A 284 2.10 -31.84 -21.57
C ALA A 284 1.02 -31.85 -22.67
N ASP A 285 0.45 -33.02 -22.95
CA ASP A 285 -0.61 -33.23 -23.94
C ASP A 285 -1.95 -32.61 -23.42
N ASN A 286 -2.31 -32.86 -22.17
CA ASN A 286 -3.52 -32.32 -21.54
C ASN A 286 -3.50 -30.77 -21.46
N LEU A 287 -2.31 -30.17 -21.31
CA LEU A 287 -2.12 -28.73 -21.33
C LEU A 287 -1.89 -28.17 -22.75
N GLU A 288 -1.93 -29.02 -23.79
CA GLU A 288 -1.70 -28.66 -25.19
C GLU A 288 -0.43 -27.81 -25.39
N LEU A 289 0.65 -28.13 -24.67
CA LEU A 289 1.84 -27.29 -24.67
C LEU A 289 2.56 -27.32 -26.03
N ARG A 290 2.89 -26.14 -26.56
CA ARG A 290 3.61 -25.91 -27.81
C ARG A 290 4.59 -24.76 -27.64
N GLU A 291 5.67 -24.76 -28.39
CA GLU A 291 6.56 -23.60 -28.47
C GLU A 291 5.81 -22.38 -28.98
N GLY A 292 6.10 -21.20 -28.39
CA GLY A 292 5.49 -19.95 -28.72
C GLY A 292 4.21 -19.61 -27.90
N ILE A 293 3.63 -20.55 -27.14
CA ILE A 293 2.49 -20.23 -26.25
C ILE A 293 2.95 -19.70 -24.89
N ASN A 294 2.10 -18.90 -24.27
CA ASN A 294 2.33 -18.42 -22.92
C ASN A 294 1.89 -19.45 -21.88
N THR A 295 2.69 -19.65 -20.87
CA THR A 295 2.39 -20.51 -19.72
C THR A 295 2.91 -19.89 -18.44
N THR A 296 2.44 -20.37 -17.30
CA THR A 296 2.91 -19.96 -15.99
C THR A 296 3.55 -21.14 -15.26
N ALA A 297 4.82 -21.00 -14.92
CA ALA A 297 5.56 -21.91 -14.06
C ALA A 297 5.39 -21.49 -12.59
N THR A 298 4.86 -22.39 -11.76
CA THR A 298 4.65 -22.13 -10.32
C THR A 298 5.50 -23.03 -9.47
N ILE A 299 5.97 -22.51 -8.32
CA ILE A 299 6.79 -23.26 -7.37
C ILE A 299 6.40 -22.91 -5.93
N LYS A 300 6.32 -23.92 -5.09
CA LYS A 300 6.09 -23.71 -3.65
C LYS A 300 7.35 -23.18 -2.98
N ALA A 301 7.22 -22.18 -2.12
CA ALA A 301 8.34 -21.57 -1.40
C ALA A 301 9.25 -22.57 -0.63
N PRO A 302 8.72 -23.65 0.00
CA PRO A 302 9.57 -24.66 0.64
C PRO A 302 10.43 -25.49 -0.32
N TRP A 303 10.18 -25.44 -1.62
CA TRP A 303 10.98 -26.16 -2.63
C TRP A 303 12.09 -25.32 -3.24
N VAL A 304 12.16 -24.07 -2.81
CA VAL A 304 13.24 -23.15 -3.18
C VAL A 304 14.39 -23.29 -2.20
N ILE A 305 15.58 -23.52 -2.73
CA ILE A 305 16.83 -23.66 -1.98
C ILE A 305 17.59 -22.34 -2.08
N ILE A 306 18.12 -21.86 -0.97
CA ILE A 306 19.04 -20.72 -0.91
C ILE A 306 20.46 -21.22 -0.68
N SER A 307 21.41 -20.75 -1.49
CA SER A 307 22.84 -21.04 -1.36
C SER A 307 23.65 -19.75 -1.34
N THR A 308 24.76 -19.78 -0.59
CA THR A 308 25.73 -18.66 -0.53
C THR A 308 27.00 -18.94 -1.33
N GLY A 309 26.98 -19.95 -2.20
CA GLY A 309 28.13 -20.33 -3.03
C GLY A 309 27.67 -21.00 -4.33
N ASP A 310 28.58 -21.12 -5.29
CA ASP A 310 28.34 -21.67 -6.65
C ASP A 310 28.71 -23.16 -6.76
N ALA A 311 28.45 -23.95 -5.74
CA ALA A 311 28.72 -25.38 -5.80
C ALA A 311 27.87 -26.05 -6.90
N PRO A 312 28.45 -27.00 -7.68
CA PRO A 312 27.71 -27.76 -8.67
C PRO A 312 26.50 -28.46 -8.03
N THR A 313 25.32 -28.33 -8.64
CA THR A 313 24.09 -28.91 -8.11
C THR A 313 23.26 -29.54 -9.22
N SER A 314 22.39 -30.48 -8.88
CA SER A 314 21.42 -31.08 -9.79
C SER A 314 20.15 -30.23 -10.02
N ALA A 315 20.11 -29.03 -9.51
CA ALA A 315 19.04 -28.08 -9.76
C ALA A 315 19.23 -27.41 -11.13
N ARG A 316 18.32 -27.63 -12.04
CA ARG A 316 18.38 -27.03 -13.40
C ARG A 316 18.05 -25.52 -13.38
N ASN A 317 17.25 -25.09 -12.41
CA ASN A 317 16.95 -23.69 -12.19
C ASN A 317 17.92 -23.16 -11.13
N HIS A 318 18.78 -22.24 -11.56
CA HIS A 318 19.81 -21.62 -10.74
C HIS A 318 19.94 -20.15 -11.13
N PHE A 319 19.64 -19.26 -10.19
CA PHE A 319 19.57 -17.82 -10.43
C PHE A 319 20.31 -17.06 -9.32
N SER A 320 21.08 -16.06 -9.71
CA SER A 320 21.75 -15.16 -8.79
C SER A 320 20.82 -14.03 -8.36
N GLY A 321 21.02 -13.53 -7.15
CA GLY A 321 20.22 -12.42 -6.62
C GLY A 321 20.72 -11.95 -5.26
N LYS A 322 19.97 -11.03 -4.67
CA LYS A 322 20.25 -10.47 -3.34
C LYS A 322 19.05 -10.66 -2.43
N VAL A 323 19.32 -10.98 -1.18
CA VAL A 323 18.30 -11.05 -0.14
C VAL A 323 17.66 -9.68 0.02
N GLN A 324 16.35 -9.61 -0.13
CA GLN A 324 15.55 -8.40 0.08
C GLN A 324 15.11 -8.30 1.54
N SER A 325 14.62 -9.41 2.11
CA SER A 325 14.17 -9.49 3.50
C SER A 325 14.28 -10.91 4.04
N VAL A 326 14.45 -11.03 5.35
CA VAL A 326 14.42 -12.29 6.11
C VAL A 326 13.49 -12.11 7.29
N GLN A 327 12.47 -12.95 7.39
CA GLN A 327 11.58 -13.02 8.52
C GLN A 327 11.81 -14.35 9.26
N LEU A 328 12.35 -14.29 10.47
CA LEU A 328 12.66 -15.46 11.29
C LEU A 328 11.46 -15.81 12.18
N GLY A 329 10.96 -17.03 12.07
CA GLY A 329 10.07 -17.67 13.03
C GLY A 329 10.84 -18.56 14.01
N GLU A 330 10.16 -19.34 14.83
CA GLU A 330 10.79 -20.30 15.76
C GLU A 330 11.41 -21.47 15.00
N VAL A 331 10.73 -22.03 14.03
CA VAL A 331 11.11 -23.23 13.26
C VAL A 331 11.51 -22.87 11.82
N GLU A 332 10.74 -21.98 11.16
CA GLU A 332 10.91 -21.60 9.78
C GLU A 332 11.37 -20.15 9.62
N ALA A 333 11.97 -19.86 8.48
CA ALA A 333 12.31 -18.52 8.03
C ALA A 333 11.80 -18.30 6.61
N GLU A 334 11.12 -17.18 6.41
CA GLU A 334 10.76 -16.69 5.08
C GLU A 334 11.87 -15.77 4.57
N VAL A 335 12.36 -16.06 3.39
CA VAL A 335 13.43 -15.30 2.72
C VAL A 335 12.91 -14.82 1.39
N ILE A 336 12.90 -13.51 1.18
CA ILE A 336 12.60 -12.90 -0.10
C ILE A 336 13.92 -12.53 -0.78
N VAL A 337 14.11 -12.99 -2.00
CA VAL A 337 15.28 -12.71 -2.82
C VAL A 337 14.85 -11.95 -4.07
N THR A 338 15.52 -10.86 -4.37
CA THR A 338 15.40 -10.18 -5.67
C THR A 338 16.50 -10.69 -6.57
N LEU A 339 16.12 -11.34 -7.67
CA LEU A 339 17.04 -11.83 -8.70
C LEU A 339 17.64 -10.64 -9.47
N ASP A 340 18.75 -10.88 -10.16
CA ASP A 340 19.49 -9.81 -10.85
C ASP A 340 18.68 -9.08 -11.92
N GLU A 341 17.73 -9.76 -12.56
CA GLU A 341 16.80 -9.16 -13.52
C GLU A 341 15.55 -8.52 -12.87
N GLY A 342 15.47 -8.48 -11.54
CA GLY A 342 14.43 -7.80 -10.78
C GLY A 342 13.23 -8.65 -10.37
N THR A 343 13.17 -9.94 -10.72
CA THR A 343 12.13 -10.87 -10.27
C THR A 343 12.33 -11.19 -8.78
N THR A 344 11.24 -11.19 -8.00
CA THR A 344 11.30 -11.60 -6.58
C THR A 344 10.91 -13.07 -6.42
N VAL A 345 11.67 -13.79 -5.60
CA VAL A 345 11.43 -15.19 -5.24
C VAL A 345 11.31 -15.34 -3.73
N CYS A 346 10.28 -16.02 -3.29
CA CYS A 346 10.06 -16.38 -1.88
C CYS A 346 10.58 -17.80 -1.63
N ALA A 347 11.43 -17.96 -0.62
CA ALA A 347 11.86 -19.24 -0.09
C ALA A 347 11.39 -19.38 1.37
N VAL A 348 10.97 -20.58 1.76
CA VAL A 348 10.73 -20.93 3.17
C VAL A 348 11.72 -22.02 3.54
N ILE A 349 12.63 -21.68 4.46
CA ILE A 349 13.70 -22.55 4.94
C ILE A 349 13.63 -22.67 6.46
N THR A 350 14.45 -23.54 7.08
CA THR A 350 14.50 -23.59 8.54
C THR A 350 15.19 -22.35 9.12
N SER A 351 14.75 -21.89 10.29
CA SER A 351 15.40 -20.77 10.99
C SER A 351 16.86 -21.05 11.29
N GLN A 352 17.22 -22.33 11.53
CA GLN A 352 18.59 -22.76 11.69
C GLN A 352 19.42 -22.54 10.40
N SER A 353 18.86 -22.92 9.24
CA SER A 353 19.52 -22.69 7.93
C SER A 353 19.75 -21.20 7.66
N ALA A 354 18.74 -20.36 7.94
CA ALA A 354 18.87 -18.92 7.76
C ALA A 354 19.99 -18.33 8.61
N ARG A 355 20.15 -18.81 9.86
CA ARG A 355 21.23 -18.38 10.76
C ARG A 355 22.61 -18.90 10.32
N VAL A 356 22.71 -20.18 9.93
CA VAL A 356 23.97 -20.78 9.43
C VAL A 356 24.46 -20.06 8.19
N LEU A 357 23.55 -19.75 7.27
CA LEU A 357 23.84 -19.00 6.06
C LEU A 357 24.03 -17.51 6.32
N LYS A 358 23.77 -17.01 7.56
CA LYS A 358 23.86 -15.60 7.96
C LYS A 358 23.11 -14.69 6.97
N LEU A 359 21.86 -15.05 6.67
CA LEU A 359 21.06 -14.31 5.70
C LEU A 359 20.63 -12.97 6.28
N GLU A 360 20.92 -11.90 5.55
CA GLU A 360 20.56 -10.52 5.90
C GLU A 360 20.24 -9.73 4.62
N PRO A 361 19.46 -8.65 4.68
CA PRO A 361 19.18 -7.81 3.53
C PRO A 361 20.44 -7.33 2.83
N GLY A 362 20.45 -7.41 1.49
CA GLY A 362 21.59 -7.06 0.63
C GLY A 362 22.61 -8.18 0.40
N LYS A 363 22.54 -9.30 1.12
CA LYS A 363 23.48 -10.41 0.93
C LYS A 363 23.28 -11.07 -0.41
N PRO A 364 24.37 -11.28 -1.22
CA PRO A 364 24.30 -12.04 -2.46
C PRO A 364 24.05 -13.53 -2.16
N VAL A 365 23.11 -14.12 -2.89
CA VAL A 365 22.73 -15.54 -2.76
C VAL A 365 22.34 -16.11 -4.12
N SER A 366 22.40 -17.44 -4.23
CA SER A 366 21.82 -18.18 -5.34
C SER A 366 20.50 -18.82 -4.94
N VAL A 367 19.51 -18.70 -5.80
CA VAL A 367 18.20 -19.32 -5.69
C VAL A 367 18.17 -20.54 -6.60
N LEU A 368 17.89 -21.72 -6.03
CA LEU A 368 17.93 -22.98 -6.78
C LEU A 368 16.63 -23.77 -6.57
N PHE A 369 16.18 -24.43 -7.64
CA PHE A 369 15.09 -25.40 -7.54
C PHE A 369 15.13 -26.43 -8.68
N LYS A 370 14.64 -27.63 -8.40
CA LYS A 370 14.60 -28.70 -9.38
C LYS A 370 13.53 -28.45 -10.44
N ALA A 371 13.80 -28.81 -11.69
CA ALA A 371 12.81 -28.74 -12.77
C ALA A 371 11.53 -29.56 -12.48
N PHE A 372 11.67 -30.66 -11.74
CA PHE A 372 10.54 -31.49 -11.29
C PHE A 372 9.65 -30.83 -10.22
N ALA A 373 10.15 -29.78 -9.57
CA ALA A 373 9.38 -29.06 -8.57
C ALA A 373 8.52 -27.93 -9.19
N VAL A 374 8.66 -27.69 -10.48
CA VAL A 374 7.94 -26.66 -11.23
C VAL A 374 6.65 -27.24 -11.79
N VAL A 375 5.52 -26.61 -11.44
CA VAL A 375 4.19 -26.96 -11.95
C VAL A 375 3.79 -25.94 -13.02
N LEU A 376 3.35 -26.44 -14.17
CA LEU A 376 2.88 -25.60 -15.28
C LEU A 376 1.35 -25.42 -15.22
N GLY A 377 0.90 -24.23 -15.59
CA GLY A 377 -0.51 -23.88 -15.73
C GLY A 377 -0.75 -22.89 -16.87
N MET A 378 -1.92 -22.99 -17.48
CA MET A 378 -2.38 -22.08 -18.55
C MET A 378 -3.15 -20.90 -17.97
#